data_86220950b65cb220d660d5ddba6ac472
#
_entry.id   86220950b65cb220d660d5ddba6ac472
#
_cell.length_a   1.000
_cell.length_b   1.000
_cell.length_c   1.000
_cell.angle_alpha   90.00
_cell.angle_beta   90.00
_cell.angle_gamma   90.00
#
_symmetry.space_group_name_H-M   'P 1'
#
loop_
_entity.id
_entity.type
_entity.pdbx_description
1 polymer ?
#
loop_
_entity_poly.entity_id
_entity_poly.type
_entity_poly.pdbx_seq_one_letter_code
_entity_poly.pdbx_strand_id
1 'polypeptide(L)'
;MNTEAKTYTLTQLHVSIENWVRKTFSVKQVWITCQIAKANEKNGHYYLELVDSKDGVRTAQAKGMIWRTSFDSIQKQLASFDLKPTDVIKAGLEVKCLVTVNFHKVYGMSLVISQIDPSILLGDIEKQKAETRKRLX
;
A
#
# COMPACT_ATOMS: atom_id res chain seq x y z
N MET A 1 -5.92 8.59 -40.68
CA MET A 1 -5.50 8.38 -39.31
C MET A 1 -4.00 8.17 -39.23
N ASN A 2 -3.37 8.85 -38.34
CA ASN A 2 -1.92 8.75 -38.20
C ASN A 2 -1.55 7.54 -37.36
N THR A 3 -0.85 6.61 -37.96
CA THR A 3 -0.41 5.41 -37.27
C THR A 3 1.05 5.47 -36.85
N GLU A 4 1.74 6.54 -37.20
CA GLU A 4 3.15 6.68 -36.84
C GLU A 4 3.27 7.01 -35.34
N ALA A 5 4.15 6.30 -34.67
CA ALA A 5 4.42 6.57 -33.27
C ALA A 5 5.37 7.75 -33.15
N LYS A 6 5.16 8.55 -32.14
CA LYS A 6 6.09 9.65 -31.84
C LYS A 6 7.38 9.09 -31.27
N THR A 7 8.46 9.81 -31.48
CA THR A 7 9.73 9.43 -30.90
C THR A 7 10.01 10.27 -29.66
N TYR A 8 10.25 9.61 -28.55
CA TYR A 8 10.58 10.22 -27.28
C TYR A 8 11.95 9.76 -26.83
N THR A 9 12.68 10.64 -26.15
CA THR A 9 13.79 10.12 -25.34
C THR A 9 13.20 9.40 -24.14
N LEU A 10 14.00 8.57 -23.50
CA LEU A 10 13.52 7.91 -22.29
C LEU A 10 13.13 8.93 -21.22
N THR A 11 13.90 9.98 -21.08
CA THR A 11 13.56 11.04 -20.12
C THR A 11 12.22 11.67 -20.46
N GLN A 12 11.99 11.98 -21.73
CA GLN A 12 10.71 12.58 -22.13
C GLN A 12 9.54 11.66 -21.84
N LEU A 13 9.71 10.37 -22.08
CA LEU A 13 8.65 9.41 -21.79
C LEU A 13 8.35 9.38 -20.29
N HIS A 14 9.38 9.28 -19.47
CA HIS A 14 9.17 9.22 -18.01
C HIS A 14 8.58 10.49 -17.47
N VAL A 15 9.00 11.67 -17.98
CA VAL A 15 8.42 12.92 -17.54
C VAL A 15 6.95 13.01 -17.92
N SER A 16 6.60 12.53 -19.11
CA SER A 16 5.20 12.53 -19.53
C SER A 16 4.35 11.63 -18.63
N ILE A 17 4.88 10.45 -18.29
CA ILE A 17 4.17 9.55 -17.40
C ILE A 17 4.03 10.17 -16.01
N GLU A 18 5.09 10.79 -15.52
CA GLU A 18 5.07 11.45 -14.21
C GLU A 18 4.00 12.55 -14.17
N ASN A 19 3.94 13.36 -15.21
CA ASN A 19 2.95 14.42 -15.28
C ASN A 19 1.52 13.87 -15.32
N TRP A 20 1.34 12.80 -16.07
CA TRP A 20 0.02 12.19 -16.19
C TRP A 20 -0.43 11.60 -14.85
N VAL A 21 0.47 10.92 -14.17
CA VAL A 21 0.17 10.34 -12.87
C VAL A 21 -0.15 11.45 -11.87
N ARG A 22 0.63 12.53 -11.91
CA ARG A 22 0.38 13.66 -10.99
C ARG A 22 -0.99 14.28 -11.22
N LYS A 23 -1.38 14.44 -12.48
CA LYS A 23 -2.70 14.99 -12.79
C LYS A 23 -3.82 14.07 -12.33
N THR A 24 -3.61 12.77 -12.45
CA THR A 24 -4.66 11.79 -12.22
C THR A 24 -4.80 11.42 -10.76
N PHE A 25 -3.70 11.24 -10.03
CA PHE A 25 -3.71 10.65 -8.70
C PHE A 25 -3.17 11.53 -7.58
N SER A 26 -2.36 12.55 -7.88
CA SER A 26 -1.68 13.27 -6.81
C SER A 26 -2.60 14.17 -5.99
N VAL A 27 -3.69 14.62 -6.59
CA VAL A 27 -4.67 15.41 -5.84
C VAL A 27 -5.72 14.54 -5.17
N LYS A 28 -5.74 13.27 -5.50
CA LYS A 28 -6.70 12.34 -4.91
C LYS A 28 -5.96 11.19 -4.28
N GLN A 29 -6.40 10.84 -3.09
CA GLN A 29 -5.95 9.63 -2.45
C GLN A 29 -6.93 8.51 -2.76
N VAL A 30 -6.43 7.29 -2.88
CA VAL A 30 -7.29 6.15 -3.14
C VAL A 30 -7.03 5.07 -2.10
N TRP A 31 -8.05 4.33 -1.77
CA TRP A 31 -7.92 3.17 -0.90
C TRP A 31 -7.57 1.96 -1.74
N ILE A 32 -6.59 1.19 -1.30
CA ILE A 32 -6.25 -0.07 -1.96
C ILE A 32 -6.21 -1.18 -0.94
N THR A 33 -6.44 -2.39 -1.39
CA THR A 33 -6.16 -3.59 -0.60
C THR A 33 -4.98 -4.29 -1.20
N CYS A 34 -4.12 -4.81 -0.35
CA CYS A 34 -2.93 -5.50 -0.80
C CYS A 34 -2.37 -6.32 0.35
N GLN A 35 -1.37 -7.12 0.05
CA GLN A 35 -0.66 -7.88 1.06
C GLN A 35 0.73 -7.29 1.22
N ILE A 36 1.21 -7.24 2.46
CA ILE A 36 2.56 -6.78 2.74
C ILE A 36 3.50 -7.96 2.56
N ALA A 37 4.39 -7.89 1.57
CA ALA A 37 5.38 -8.95 1.36
C ALA A 37 6.62 -8.73 2.23
N LYS A 38 7.00 -7.48 2.41
CA LYS A 38 8.15 -7.11 3.25
C LYS A 38 7.86 -5.79 3.92
N ALA A 39 8.43 -5.61 5.11
CA ALA A 39 8.32 -4.35 5.85
C ALA A 39 9.65 -4.09 6.54
N ASN A 40 10.24 -2.94 6.28
CA ASN A 40 11.49 -2.52 6.89
C ASN A 40 11.34 -1.12 7.45
N GLU A 41 11.87 -0.91 8.64
CA GLU A 41 11.85 0.39 9.28
C GLU A 41 13.25 0.98 9.22
N LYS A 42 13.34 2.28 8.89
CA LYS A 42 14.62 2.98 8.86
C LYS A 42 14.37 4.44 9.20
N ASN A 43 15.00 4.89 10.29
CA ASN A 43 14.90 6.28 10.75
C ASN A 43 13.46 6.74 10.97
N GLY A 44 12.62 5.83 11.45
CA GLY A 44 11.23 6.14 11.73
C GLY A 44 10.30 6.06 10.53
N HIS A 45 10.85 5.82 9.35
CA HIS A 45 10.07 5.62 8.13
C HIS A 45 9.94 4.13 7.87
N TYR A 46 8.82 3.73 7.27
CA TYR A 46 8.63 2.34 6.87
C TYR A 46 8.68 2.21 5.37
N TYR A 47 9.40 1.21 4.91
CA TYR A 47 9.52 0.88 3.49
C TYR A 47 8.95 -0.51 3.31
N LEU A 48 7.94 -0.61 2.45
CA LEU A 48 7.18 -1.83 2.29
C LEU A 48 7.24 -2.32 0.86
N GLU A 49 7.16 -3.63 0.72
CA GLU A 49 6.87 -4.25 -0.57
C GLU A 49 5.44 -4.73 -0.52
N LEU A 50 4.61 -4.20 -1.43
CA LEU A 50 3.19 -4.49 -1.48
C LEU A 50 2.92 -5.37 -2.68
N VAL A 51 2.07 -6.37 -2.50
CA VAL A 51 1.75 -7.29 -3.59
C VAL A 51 0.27 -7.57 -3.60
N ASP A 52 -0.21 -7.94 -4.76
CA ASP A 52 -1.53 -8.51 -4.92
C ASP A 52 -1.34 -9.84 -5.61
N SER A 53 -2.17 -10.81 -5.27
CA SER A 53 -2.03 -12.16 -5.80
C SER A 53 -3.39 -12.75 -6.09
N LYS A 54 -3.42 -13.67 -7.06
CA LYS A 54 -4.60 -14.41 -7.37
C LYS A 54 -4.18 -15.86 -7.66
N ASP A 55 -4.78 -16.77 -6.93
CA ASP A 55 -4.49 -18.20 -7.08
C ASP A 55 -3.00 -18.51 -6.96
N GLY A 56 -2.35 -17.85 -6.00
CA GLY A 56 -0.94 -18.09 -5.72
C GLY A 56 0.02 -17.39 -6.65
N VAL A 57 -0.48 -16.61 -7.61
CA VAL A 57 0.36 -15.89 -8.56
C VAL A 57 0.27 -14.41 -8.30
N ARG A 58 1.40 -13.73 -8.22
CA ARG A 58 1.41 -12.28 -8.05
C ARG A 58 0.85 -11.61 -9.28
N THR A 59 -0.14 -10.76 -9.08
CA THR A 59 -0.76 -10.01 -10.17
C THR A 59 -0.32 -8.55 -10.19
N ALA A 60 0.22 -8.05 -9.09
CA ALA A 60 0.71 -6.68 -9.02
C ALA A 60 1.71 -6.57 -7.89
N GLN A 61 2.60 -5.60 -8.02
CA GLN A 61 3.64 -5.36 -7.02
C GLN A 61 4.00 -3.88 -7.05
N ALA A 62 4.21 -3.31 -5.86
CA ALA A 62 4.59 -1.91 -5.77
C ALA A 62 5.38 -1.66 -4.50
N LYS A 63 6.17 -0.60 -4.52
CA LYS A 63 6.84 -0.12 -3.32
C LYS A 63 5.90 0.79 -2.56
N GLY A 64 5.84 0.62 -1.25
CA GLY A 64 5.05 1.48 -0.40
C GLY A 64 5.93 2.14 0.64
N MET A 65 5.52 3.34 1.06
CA MET A 65 6.27 4.07 2.07
C MET A 65 5.31 4.68 3.07
N ILE A 66 5.68 4.60 4.36
CA ILE A 66 4.98 5.33 5.40
C ILE A 66 6.00 6.27 6.02
N TRP A 67 5.82 7.58 5.79
CA TRP A 67 6.70 8.56 6.38
C TRP A 67 6.43 8.66 7.88
N ARG A 68 7.45 9.06 8.63
CA ARG A 68 7.38 9.13 10.10
C ARG A 68 6.17 9.93 10.58
N THR A 69 5.88 11.04 9.93
CA THR A 69 4.75 11.88 10.36
C THR A 69 3.42 11.16 10.19
N SER A 70 3.26 10.42 9.09
CA SER A 70 2.04 9.63 8.88
C SER A 70 2.00 8.43 9.83
N PHE A 71 3.16 7.88 10.14
CA PHE A 71 3.22 6.75 11.05
C PHE A 71 2.67 7.11 12.42
N ASP A 72 2.96 8.30 12.90
CA ASP A 72 2.43 8.74 14.19
C ASP A 72 0.90 8.79 14.18
N SER A 73 0.31 9.29 13.10
CA SER A 73 -1.15 9.29 12.95
C SER A 73 -1.71 7.88 12.90
N ILE A 74 -1.05 7.02 12.13
CA ILE A 74 -1.48 5.63 11.99
C ILE A 74 -1.42 4.93 13.34
N GLN A 75 -0.37 5.17 14.10
CA GLN A 75 -0.19 4.56 15.41
C GLN A 75 -1.32 4.95 16.35
N LYS A 76 -1.69 6.23 16.36
CA LYS A 76 -2.78 6.70 17.20
C LYS A 76 -4.11 6.07 16.78
N GLN A 77 -4.33 5.98 15.48
CA GLN A 77 -5.55 5.40 14.96
C GLN A 77 -5.67 3.92 15.34
N LEU A 78 -4.58 3.18 15.19
CA LEU A 78 -4.58 1.76 15.53
C LEU A 78 -4.77 1.55 17.02
N ALA A 79 -4.24 2.43 17.86
CA ALA A 79 -4.40 2.30 19.31
C ALA A 79 -5.86 2.34 19.73
N SER A 80 -6.70 3.05 18.98
CA SER A 80 -8.12 3.10 19.30
C SER A 80 -8.81 1.75 19.10
N PHE A 81 -8.16 0.81 18.37
CA PHE A 81 -8.65 -0.56 18.19
C PHE A 81 -7.82 -1.56 19.00
N ASP A 82 -7.02 -1.08 19.93
CA ASP A 82 -6.11 -1.93 20.72
C ASP A 82 -5.10 -2.64 19.85
N LEU A 83 -4.68 -2.00 18.77
CA LEU A 83 -3.68 -2.56 17.86
C LEU A 83 -2.41 -1.74 17.90
N LYS A 84 -1.27 -2.43 17.74
CA LYS A 84 0.02 -1.79 17.57
C LYS A 84 0.38 -1.79 16.10
N PRO A 85 1.24 -0.86 15.66
CA PRO A 85 1.67 -0.90 14.25
C PRO A 85 2.26 -2.24 13.85
N THR A 86 2.98 -2.90 14.75
CA THR A 86 3.58 -4.20 14.46
C THR A 86 2.54 -5.30 14.28
N ASP A 87 1.31 -5.09 14.71
CA ASP A 87 0.24 -6.05 14.47
C ASP A 87 -0.29 -5.97 13.05
N VAL A 88 -0.10 -4.85 12.38
CA VAL A 88 -0.70 -4.57 11.09
C VAL A 88 0.34 -4.44 9.99
N ILE A 89 1.44 -3.74 10.28
CA ILE A 89 2.52 -3.54 9.31
C ILE A 89 3.49 -4.71 9.48
N LYS A 90 3.14 -5.82 8.86
CA LYS A 90 3.80 -7.07 9.12
C LYS A 90 3.72 -7.93 7.86
N ALA A 91 4.85 -8.54 7.50
CA ALA A 91 4.90 -9.38 6.31
C ALA A 91 3.86 -10.50 6.41
N GLY A 92 3.19 -10.73 5.31
CA GLY A 92 2.19 -11.79 5.21
C GLY A 92 0.76 -11.35 5.47
N LEU A 93 0.55 -10.12 5.93
CA LEU A 93 -0.80 -9.66 6.28
C LEU A 93 -1.42 -8.86 5.14
N GLU A 94 -2.73 -9.02 5.00
CA GLU A 94 -3.51 -8.21 4.06
C GLU A 94 -3.95 -6.94 4.76
N VAL A 95 -3.81 -5.81 4.06
CA VAL A 95 -4.14 -4.51 4.63
C VAL A 95 -4.91 -3.69 3.62
N LYS A 96 -5.64 -2.71 4.15
CA LYS A 96 -6.32 -1.71 3.34
C LYS A 96 -5.69 -0.36 3.68
N CYS A 97 -5.16 0.30 2.67
CA CYS A 97 -4.37 1.52 2.87
C CYS A 97 -4.89 2.66 2.02
N LEU A 98 -4.82 3.86 2.57
CA LEU A 98 -5.06 5.07 1.80
C LEU A 98 -3.73 5.53 1.24
N VAL A 99 -3.61 5.62 -0.07
CA VAL A 99 -2.34 5.88 -0.72
C VAL A 99 -2.42 7.03 -1.70
N THR A 100 -1.28 7.69 -1.88
CA THR A 100 -1.05 8.63 -2.97
C THR A 100 -0.07 7.97 -3.92
N VAL A 101 -0.39 7.99 -5.21
CA VAL A 101 0.48 7.40 -6.22
C VAL A 101 1.55 8.40 -6.60
N ASN A 102 2.79 7.98 -6.53
CA ASN A 102 3.93 8.81 -6.87
C ASN A 102 4.75 8.12 -7.95
N PHE A 103 5.10 8.85 -9.00
CA PHE A 103 5.92 8.31 -10.07
C PHE A 103 7.15 9.20 -10.22
N HIS A 104 8.32 8.62 -10.01
CA HIS A 104 9.59 9.33 -10.15
C HIS A 104 10.29 8.86 -11.42
N LYS A 105 10.81 9.81 -12.19
CA LYS A 105 11.37 9.46 -13.48
C LYS A 105 12.59 8.53 -13.41
N VAL A 106 13.26 8.52 -12.25
CA VAL A 106 14.40 7.62 -12.05
C VAL A 106 14.01 6.35 -11.31
N TYR A 107 13.22 6.50 -10.22
CA TYR A 107 12.94 5.38 -9.31
C TYR A 107 11.63 4.67 -9.59
N GLY A 108 10.82 5.21 -10.49
CA GLY A 108 9.58 4.56 -10.88
C GLY A 108 8.43 4.85 -9.93
N MET A 109 7.45 3.97 -9.95
CA MET A 109 6.23 4.17 -9.18
C MET A 109 6.40 3.73 -7.73
N SER A 110 5.83 4.53 -6.83
CA SER A 110 5.73 4.16 -5.44
C SER A 110 4.40 4.65 -4.90
N LEU A 111 3.99 4.09 -3.76
CA LEU A 111 2.75 4.45 -3.11
C LEU A 111 3.08 5.00 -1.74
N VAL A 112 2.60 6.21 -1.45
CA VAL A 112 2.81 6.82 -0.13
C VAL A 112 1.55 6.56 0.68
N ILE A 113 1.71 5.84 1.78
CA ILE A 113 0.60 5.41 2.62
C ILE A 113 0.38 6.44 3.72
N SER A 114 -0.83 6.97 3.82
CA SER A 114 -1.15 7.96 4.84
C SER A 114 -2.08 7.43 5.91
N GLN A 115 -2.83 6.37 5.64
CA GLN A 115 -3.71 5.77 6.63
C GLN A 115 -3.80 4.28 6.37
N ILE A 116 -4.10 3.53 7.43
CA ILE A 116 -4.35 2.10 7.34
C ILE A 116 -5.69 1.82 7.98
N ASP A 117 -6.56 1.11 7.26
CA ASP A 117 -7.85 0.70 7.78
C ASP A 117 -7.71 -0.73 8.31
N PRO A 118 -7.84 -0.94 9.61
CA PRO A 118 -7.61 -2.27 10.17
C PRO A 118 -8.79 -3.22 10.04
N SER A 119 -9.83 -2.85 9.30
CA SER A 119 -11.06 -3.64 9.26
C SER A 119 -10.84 -5.07 8.75
N ILE A 120 -9.92 -5.25 7.79
CA ILE A 120 -9.65 -6.60 7.28
C ILE A 120 -9.08 -7.48 8.39
N LEU A 121 -8.09 -6.97 9.12
CA LEU A 121 -7.48 -7.72 10.21
C LEU A 121 -8.49 -8.00 11.32
N LEU A 122 -9.30 -7.01 11.66
CA LEU A 122 -10.29 -7.18 12.71
C LEU A 122 -11.33 -8.23 12.31
N GLY A 123 -11.72 -8.24 11.04
CA GLY A 123 -12.64 -9.26 10.55
C GLY A 123 -12.06 -10.65 10.65
N ASP A 124 -10.78 -10.80 10.32
CA ASP A 124 -10.12 -12.10 10.42
C ASP A 124 -10.05 -12.57 11.88
N ILE A 125 -9.77 -11.67 12.80
CA ILE A 125 -9.71 -12.02 14.22
C ILE A 125 -11.08 -12.50 14.71
N GLU A 126 -12.13 -11.79 14.34
CA GLU A 126 -13.49 -12.19 14.74
C GLU A 126 -13.87 -13.54 14.17
N LYS A 127 -13.48 -13.79 12.92
CA LYS A 127 -13.76 -15.06 12.27
C LYS A 127 -13.06 -16.21 12.98
N GLN A 128 -11.82 -16.02 13.37
CA GLN A 128 -11.06 -17.04 14.09
C GLN A 128 -11.70 -17.32 15.45
N LYS A 129 -12.16 -16.29 16.14
CA LYS A 129 -12.82 -16.49 17.43
C LYS A 129 -14.10 -17.31 17.27
N ALA A 130 -14.88 -17.02 16.24
CA ALA A 130 -16.13 -17.76 16.00
C ALA A 130 -15.84 -19.22 15.72
N GLU A 131 -14.80 -19.51 14.93
CA GLU A 131 -14.43 -20.88 14.64
C GLU A 131 -13.97 -21.63 15.89
N THR A 132 -13.22 -20.94 16.74
CA THR A 132 -12.77 -21.53 18.00
C THR A 132 -13.95 -21.88 18.90
N ARG A 133 -14.93 -20.97 18.98
CA ARG A 133 -16.12 -21.24 19.79
C ARG A 133 -16.86 -22.48 19.29
N LYS A 134 -17.00 -22.64 17.99
CA LYS A 134 -17.66 -23.81 17.43
C LYS A 134 -16.94 -25.09 17.80
N ARG A 135 -15.61 -25.09 17.76
CA ARG A 135 -14.83 -26.27 18.13
C ARG A 135 -15.00 -26.61 19.60
N LEU A 136 -14.89 -25.58 20.36
CA LEU A 136 -15.06 -25.81 21.78
C LEU A 136 -16.43 -26.37 22.12
N UNK A 137 -17.68 -26.32 21.34
CA UNK A 137 -18.89 -26.74 21.60
C UNK A 137 -19.17 -27.84 21.75
#